data_b6c0f98d09876a2cbc7f81266d3ad79b
#
_entry.id   b6c0f98d09876a2cbc7f81266d3ad79b
#
_cell.length_a   1.000
_cell.length_b   1.000
_cell.length_c   1.000
_cell.angle_alpha   90.00
_cell.angle_beta   90.00
_cell.angle_gamma   90.00
#
_symmetry.space_group_name_H-M   'P 1'
#
loop_
_entity.id
_entity.type
_entity.pdbx_description
1 polymer ?
#
loop_
_entity_poly.entity_id
_entity_poly.type
_entity_poly.pdbx_seq_one_letter_code
_entity_poly.pdbx_strand_id
1 'polypeptide(L)'
;MKRILTLGIALLAAVAALAQEAPKKFGVKSGEITTQTDLMGQKMSATTYFDNYGTLQYSRTKMSMMGMDIDMGTLQRDGKTYMINYSDKIVQEMPAQQEVNYMDLTDEVVAKNKIKEVGEEEVAGKPCKVYTMEISQMGQSARVKAYVWEGIPMKTVTSAMGMDIVAEVIEVKEGAVDASLFEVPKF
;
A
#
# COMPACT_ATOMS: atom_id res chain seq x y z
N MET A 1 -58.63 -12.08 44.12
CA MET A 1 -57.60 -11.06 43.87
C MET A 1 -56.27 -11.78 43.73
N LYS A 2 -55.85 -12.08 42.50
CA LYS A 2 -54.55 -12.73 42.19
C LYS A 2 -53.73 -11.76 41.44
N ARG A 3 -52.63 -11.28 42.05
CA ARG A 3 -51.64 -10.40 41.41
C ARG A 3 -50.70 -11.28 40.60
N ILE A 4 -50.70 -11.12 39.28
CA ILE A 4 -49.76 -11.76 38.38
C ILE A 4 -48.56 -10.81 38.23
N LEU A 5 -47.44 -11.28 38.75
CA LEU A 5 -46.13 -10.59 38.61
C LEU A 5 -45.52 -10.97 37.26
N THR A 6 -45.51 -10.04 36.33
CA THR A 6 -44.88 -10.28 35.02
C THR A 6 -43.39 -9.90 35.13
N LEU A 7 -42.51 -10.91 35.12
CA LEU A 7 -41.09 -10.74 35.09
C LEU A 7 -40.67 -10.42 33.63
N GLY A 8 -40.30 -9.18 33.37
CA GLY A 8 -39.71 -8.78 32.08
C GLY A 8 -38.24 -9.18 32.00
N ILE A 9 -37.95 -10.18 31.19
CA ILE A 9 -36.57 -10.57 30.84
C ILE A 9 -36.11 -9.57 29.76
N ALA A 10 -35.29 -8.59 30.16
CA ALA A 10 -34.58 -7.75 29.21
C ALA A 10 -33.40 -8.55 28.60
N LEU A 11 -33.60 -9.04 27.37
CA LEU A 11 -32.55 -9.66 26.59
C LEU A 11 -31.62 -8.55 26.06
N LEU A 12 -30.51 -8.31 26.77
CA LEU A 12 -29.42 -7.45 26.27
C LEU A 12 -28.73 -8.21 25.13
N ALA A 13 -29.12 -7.96 23.89
CA ALA A 13 -28.35 -8.36 22.74
C ALA A 13 -27.09 -7.47 22.67
N ALA A 14 -25.98 -7.97 23.22
CA ALA A 14 -24.68 -7.40 22.97
C ALA A 14 -24.35 -7.65 21.48
N VAL A 15 -24.60 -6.66 20.64
CA VAL A 15 -24.07 -6.63 19.28
C VAL A 15 -22.57 -6.37 19.43
N ALA A 16 -21.78 -7.44 19.50
CA ALA A 16 -20.35 -7.34 19.28
C ALA A 16 -20.19 -6.87 17.82
N ALA A 17 -19.94 -5.58 17.65
CA ALA A 17 -19.43 -5.07 16.40
C ALA A 17 -18.07 -5.75 16.18
N LEU A 18 -18.06 -6.83 15.40
CA LEU A 18 -16.83 -7.37 14.86
C LEU A 18 -16.24 -6.26 14.00
N ALA A 19 -15.28 -5.55 14.56
CA ALA A 19 -14.43 -4.68 13.77
C ALA A 19 -13.80 -5.58 12.70
N GLN A 20 -14.28 -5.48 11.47
CA GLN A 20 -13.74 -6.22 10.35
C GLN A 20 -12.34 -5.67 10.15
N GLU A 21 -11.33 -6.44 10.58
CA GLU A 21 -9.94 -6.04 10.34
C GLU A 21 -9.75 -5.77 8.85
N ALA A 22 -9.09 -4.66 8.53
CA ALA A 22 -8.77 -4.35 7.15
C ALA A 22 -7.97 -5.52 6.54
N PRO A 23 -8.26 -5.92 5.29
CA PRO A 23 -7.59 -7.05 4.67
C PRO A 23 -6.08 -6.80 4.63
N LYS A 24 -5.31 -7.81 5.02
CA LYS A 24 -3.85 -7.76 4.99
C LYS A 24 -3.38 -7.52 3.56
N LYS A 25 -2.42 -6.63 3.39
CA LYS A 25 -1.76 -6.37 2.11
C LYS A 25 -0.46 -7.16 1.97
N PHE A 26 0.21 -7.45 3.10
CA PHE A 26 1.49 -8.14 3.16
C PHE A 26 1.41 -9.38 4.07
N GLY A 27 2.22 -10.40 3.78
CA GLY A 27 2.43 -11.55 4.65
C GLY A 27 3.32 -11.21 5.85
N VAL A 28 4.15 -10.17 5.72
CA VAL A 28 5.03 -9.65 6.77
C VAL A 28 4.29 -8.63 7.62
N LYS A 29 4.42 -8.71 8.96
CA LYS A 29 3.68 -7.85 9.87
C LYS A 29 4.10 -6.39 9.81
N SER A 30 5.41 -6.13 9.88
CA SER A 30 5.99 -4.78 9.94
C SER A 30 7.42 -4.76 9.44
N GLY A 31 7.88 -3.59 8.99
CA GLY A 31 9.25 -3.43 8.51
C GLY A 31 9.48 -2.19 7.66
N GLU A 32 10.62 -2.20 7.00
CA GLU A 32 11.08 -1.15 6.09
C GLU A 32 11.36 -1.76 4.71
N ILE A 33 10.96 -1.07 3.67
CA ILE A 33 11.21 -1.44 2.27
C ILE A 33 11.96 -0.26 1.62
N THR A 34 13.18 -0.49 1.17
CA THR A 34 13.92 0.50 0.39
C THR A 34 13.80 0.17 -1.09
N THR A 35 13.19 1.07 -1.83
CA THR A 35 12.97 0.94 -3.28
C THR A 35 13.84 1.92 -4.04
N GLN A 36 14.45 1.48 -5.12
CA GLN A 36 15.14 2.30 -6.10
C GLN A 36 14.30 2.36 -7.38
N THR A 37 14.03 3.56 -7.86
CA THR A 37 13.32 3.81 -9.12
C THR A 37 14.29 4.42 -10.11
N ASP A 38 14.37 3.85 -11.30
CA ASP A 38 15.08 4.44 -12.43
C ASP A 38 14.08 5.18 -13.31
N LEU A 39 14.25 6.49 -13.40
CA LEU A 39 13.48 7.36 -14.26
C LEU A 39 14.43 8.07 -15.22
N MET A 40 14.46 7.64 -16.46
CA MET A 40 15.29 8.24 -17.53
C MET A 40 16.79 8.27 -17.16
N GLY A 41 17.31 7.23 -16.50
CA GLY A 41 18.70 7.13 -16.06
C GLY A 41 19.00 7.85 -14.74
N GLN A 42 18.02 8.48 -14.12
CA GLN A 42 18.16 9.03 -12.77
C GLN A 42 17.61 8.04 -11.75
N LYS A 43 18.46 7.62 -10.83
CA LYS A 43 18.10 6.72 -9.75
C LYS A 43 17.63 7.50 -8.53
N MET A 44 16.41 7.24 -8.12
CA MET A 44 15.81 7.78 -6.90
C MET A 44 15.56 6.64 -5.92
N SER A 45 15.84 6.88 -4.65
CA SER A 45 15.56 5.91 -3.58
C SER A 45 14.50 6.45 -2.63
N ALA A 46 13.59 5.59 -2.23
CA ALA A 46 12.57 5.89 -1.24
C ALA A 46 12.50 4.74 -0.23
N THR A 47 12.28 5.08 1.04
CA THR A 47 12.01 4.10 2.09
C THR A 47 10.54 4.17 2.46
N THR A 48 9.88 3.03 2.44
CA THR A 48 8.52 2.85 2.93
C THR A 48 8.56 2.05 4.22
N TYR A 49 8.03 2.62 5.27
CA TYR A 49 7.77 1.95 6.56
C TYR A 49 6.37 1.37 6.51
N PHE A 50 6.20 0.17 7.04
CA PHE A 50 4.87 -0.45 7.10
C PHE A 50 4.65 -1.18 8.42
N ASP A 51 3.38 -1.23 8.86
CA ASP A 51 2.93 -2.00 10.01
C ASP A 51 1.55 -2.60 9.75
N ASN A 52 1.11 -3.42 10.67
CA ASN A 52 -0.19 -4.11 10.62
C ASN A 52 -0.43 -4.77 9.26
N TYR A 53 0.55 -5.57 8.80
CA TYR A 53 0.49 -6.29 7.52
C TYR A 53 0.25 -5.38 6.30
N GLY A 54 0.87 -4.20 6.29
CA GLY A 54 0.79 -3.24 5.20
C GLY A 54 -0.50 -2.42 5.14
N THR A 55 -1.36 -2.47 6.17
CA THR A 55 -2.52 -1.58 6.25
C THR A 55 -2.14 -0.17 6.71
N LEU A 56 -1.00 -0.06 7.42
CA LEU A 56 -0.33 1.19 7.74
C LEU A 56 0.93 1.27 6.89
N GLN A 57 1.08 2.33 6.11
CA GLN A 57 2.27 2.56 5.29
C GLN A 57 2.63 4.05 5.31
N TYR A 58 3.91 4.34 5.45
CA TYR A 58 4.44 5.68 5.36
C TYR A 58 5.69 5.70 4.52
N SER A 59 5.75 6.58 3.54
CA SER A 59 6.96 6.85 2.76
C SER A 59 7.28 8.33 2.75
N ARG A 60 8.56 8.67 2.67
CA ARG A 60 9.03 10.06 2.53
C ARG A 60 10.13 10.12 1.50
N THR A 61 9.97 11.04 0.58
CA THR A 61 10.95 11.29 -0.47
C THR A 61 11.46 12.72 -0.34
N LYS A 62 12.77 12.86 -0.29
CA LYS A 62 13.46 14.15 -0.36
C LYS A 62 14.28 14.19 -1.64
N MET A 63 14.10 15.21 -2.43
CA MET A 63 14.88 15.41 -3.63
C MET A 63 15.14 16.91 -3.85
N SER A 64 16.25 17.22 -4.48
CA SER A 64 16.54 18.58 -4.98
C SER A 64 16.54 18.54 -6.50
N MET A 65 15.65 19.28 -7.13
CA MET A 65 15.51 19.33 -8.59
C MET A 65 15.43 20.79 -9.01
N MET A 66 16.30 21.20 -9.94
CA MET A 66 16.35 22.57 -10.49
C MET A 66 16.43 23.65 -9.42
N GLY A 67 17.14 23.39 -8.29
CA GLY A 67 17.28 24.33 -7.17
C GLY A 67 16.05 24.41 -6.25
N MET A 68 15.05 23.57 -6.44
CA MET A 68 13.93 23.41 -5.52
C MET A 68 14.08 22.13 -4.69
N ASP A 69 13.97 22.28 -3.37
CA ASP A 69 13.95 21.14 -2.45
C ASP A 69 12.52 20.65 -2.29
N ILE A 70 12.30 19.40 -2.65
CA ILE A 70 11.00 18.72 -2.53
C ILE A 70 11.10 17.75 -1.35
N ASP A 71 10.24 17.93 -0.36
CA ASP A 71 10.12 17.04 0.80
C ASP A 71 8.66 16.61 0.94
N MET A 72 8.35 15.43 0.39
CA MET A 72 6.99 14.90 0.29
C MET A 72 6.88 13.57 1.03
N GLY A 73 5.78 13.41 1.73
CA GLY A 73 5.39 12.14 2.34
C GLY A 73 4.07 11.63 1.82
N THR A 74 3.91 10.32 1.86
CA THR A 74 2.63 9.64 1.64
C THR A 74 2.36 8.76 2.84
N LEU A 75 1.19 8.91 3.46
CA LEU A 75 0.75 8.11 4.59
C LEU A 75 -0.55 7.41 4.21
N GLN A 76 -0.57 6.08 4.34
CA GLN A 76 -1.78 5.26 4.24
C GLN A 76 -2.14 4.75 5.62
N ARG A 77 -3.34 5.07 6.09
CA ARG A 77 -3.89 4.56 7.34
C ARG A 77 -5.42 4.61 7.33
N ASP A 78 -6.04 3.69 8.00
CA ASP A 78 -7.50 3.63 8.18
C ASP A 78 -8.28 3.69 6.85
N GLY A 79 -7.73 3.09 5.78
CA GLY A 79 -8.29 3.11 4.43
C GLY A 79 -8.19 4.46 3.70
N LYS A 80 -7.45 5.41 4.25
CA LYS A 80 -7.22 6.74 3.68
C LYS A 80 -5.77 6.92 3.25
N THR A 81 -5.57 7.79 2.28
CA THR A 81 -4.23 8.21 1.82
C THR A 81 -4.07 9.70 2.07
N TYR A 82 -2.97 10.08 2.71
CA TYR A 82 -2.61 11.47 2.96
C TYR A 82 -1.33 11.79 2.19
N MET A 83 -1.37 12.85 1.39
CA MET A 83 -0.18 13.47 0.82
C MET A 83 0.29 14.59 1.74
N ILE A 84 1.56 14.55 2.12
CA ILE A 84 2.16 15.46 3.09
C ILE A 84 3.27 16.23 2.39
N ASN A 85 3.10 17.54 2.26
CA ASN A 85 4.16 18.45 1.81
C ASN A 85 4.81 19.08 3.04
N TYR A 86 6.02 18.62 3.38
CA TYR A 86 6.75 19.11 4.54
C TYR A 86 7.36 20.49 4.32
N SER A 87 7.68 20.86 3.06
CA SER A 87 8.20 22.18 2.73
C SER A 87 7.15 23.27 2.97
N ASP A 88 5.92 23.03 2.53
CA ASP A 88 4.80 23.98 2.65
C ASP A 88 3.95 23.75 3.89
N LYS A 89 4.22 22.69 4.65
CA LYS A 89 3.45 22.26 5.84
C LYS A 89 1.96 22.03 5.53
N ILE A 90 1.69 21.32 4.44
CA ILE A 90 0.34 21.00 3.97
C ILE A 90 0.11 19.50 4.08
N VAL A 91 -1.06 19.13 4.60
CA VAL A 91 -1.58 17.75 4.56
C VAL A 91 -2.86 17.74 3.75
N GLN A 92 -2.92 16.88 2.75
CA GLN A 92 -4.09 16.71 1.90
C GLN A 92 -4.53 15.24 1.93
N GLU A 93 -5.80 14.99 2.28
CA GLU A 93 -6.41 13.68 2.13
C GLU A 93 -6.71 13.46 0.64
N MET A 94 -6.20 12.35 0.11
CA MET A 94 -6.40 11.95 -1.28
C MET A 94 -7.47 10.86 -1.35
N PRO A 95 -8.23 10.77 -2.45
CA PRO A 95 -9.08 9.62 -2.69
C PRO A 95 -8.27 8.33 -2.57
N ALA A 96 -8.86 7.30 -1.99
CA ALA A 96 -8.23 5.99 -1.89
C ALA A 96 -7.82 5.52 -3.30
N GLN A 97 -6.54 5.27 -3.49
CA GLN A 97 -6.06 4.67 -4.73
C GLN A 97 -6.38 3.19 -4.69
N GLN A 98 -6.94 2.67 -5.78
CA GLN A 98 -7.16 1.23 -5.92
C GLN A 98 -5.82 0.56 -6.21
N GLU A 99 -5.13 0.16 -5.15
CA GLU A 99 -3.96 -0.70 -5.25
C GLU A 99 -4.39 -2.15 -5.37
N VAL A 100 -3.65 -2.92 -6.16
CA VAL A 100 -3.86 -4.36 -6.24
C VAL A 100 -3.34 -4.99 -4.95
N ASN A 101 -4.23 -5.65 -4.21
CA ASN A 101 -3.84 -6.47 -3.07
C ASN A 101 -3.46 -7.87 -3.56
N TYR A 102 -2.18 -8.17 -3.63
CA TYR A 102 -1.69 -9.47 -4.10
C TYR A 102 -1.92 -10.61 -3.10
N MET A 103 -2.27 -10.29 -1.84
CA MET A 103 -2.67 -11.30 -0.84
C MET A 103 -4.14 -11.71 -0.99
N ASP A 104 -4.95 -10.90 -1.72
CA ASP A 104 -6.38 -11.13 -1.92
C ASP A 104 -6.77 -10.74 -3.37
N LEU A 105 -6.34 -11.57 -4.33
CA LEU A 105 -6.68 -11.41 -5.75
C LEU A 105 -8.06 -12.02 -6.02
N THR A 106 -9.10 -11.21 -5.84
CA THR A 106 -10.48 -11.64 -6.18
C THR A 106 -10.66 -11.76 -7.70
N ASP A 107 -11.61 -12.60 -8.15
CA ASP A 107 -11.92 -12.77 -9.57
C ASP A 107 -12.27 -11.44 -10.26
N GLU A 108 -12.93 -10.53 -9.54
CA GLU A 108 -13.26 -9.20 -10.03
C GLU A 108 -12.00 -8.36 -10.29
N VAL A 109 -11.06 -8.33 -9.34
CA VAL A 109 -9.78 -7.60 -9.46
C VAL A 109 -8.95 -8.18 -10.59
N VAL A 110 -8.89 -9.51 -10.69
CA VAL A 110 -8.17 -10.23 -11.75
C VAL A 110 -8.75 -9.89 -13.12
N ALA A 111 -10.06 -9.97 -13.28
CA ALA A 111 -10.73 -9.68 -14.56
C ALA A 111 -10.59 -8.20 -14.96
N LYS A 112 -10.81 -7.27 -14.02
CA LYS A 112 -10.73 -5.82 -14.25
C LYS A 112 -9.36 -5.37 -14.74
N ASN A 113 -8.30 -5.88 -14.12
CA ASN A 113 -6.92 -5.50 -14.39
C ASN A 113 -6.21 -6.49 -15.31
N LYS A 114 -6.91 -7.53 -15.83
CA LYS A 114 -6.35 -8.59 -16.67
C LYS A 114 -5.10 -9.23 -16.07
N ILE A 115 -5.13 -9.49 -14.76
CA ILE A 115 -3.99 -10.02 -14.02
C ILE A 115 -3.74 -11.46 -14.47
N LYS A 116 -2.48 -11.77 -14.74
CA LYS A 116 -2.02 -13.14 -15.05
C LYS A 116 -0.74 -13.42 -14.28
N GLU A 117 -0.70 -14.54 -13.58
CA GLU A 117 0.55 -15.09 -13.05
C GLU A 117 1.31 -15.73 -14.22
N VAL A 118 2.57 -15.33 -14.43
CA VAL A 118 3.35 -15.74 -15.60
C VAL A 118 4.63 -16.47 -15.24
N GLY A 119 4.93 -16.66 -13.96
CA GLY A 119 6.10 -17.43 -13.49
C GLY A 119 6.57 -16.99 -12.13
N GLU A 120 7.79 -17.40 -11.81
CA GLU A 120 8.48 -17.08 -10.56
C GLU A 120 9.91 -16.62 -10.89
N GLU A 121 10.39 -15.59 -10.22
CA GLU A 121 11.74 -15.06 -10.34
C GLU A 121 12.23 -14.57 -8.96
N GLU A 122 13.53 -14.52 -8.74
CA GLU A 122 14.13 -14.01 -7.51
C GLU A 122 14.44 -12.50 -7.65
N VAL A 123 14.07 -11.70 -6.64
CA VAL A 123 14.42 -10.28 -6.55
C VAL A 123 14.93 -9.98 -5.15
N ALA A 124 16.13 -9.40 -5.05
CA ALA A 124 16.79 -9.08 -3.77
C ALA A 124 16.85 -10.29 -2.80
N GLY A 125 17.09 -11.50 -3.32
CA GLY A 125 17.17 -12.73 -2.54
C GLY A 125 15.83 -13.28 -2.04
N LYS A 126 14.70 -12.77 -2.56
CA LYS A 126 13.34 -13.22 -2.20
C LYS A 126 12.68 -13.90 -3.40
N PRO A 127 12.07 -15.09 -3.23
CA PRO A 127 11.31 -15.76 -4.30
C PRO A 127 10.01 -15.00 -4.56
N CYS A 128 9.85 -14.51 -5.78
CA CYS A 128 8.71 -13.69 -6.18
C CYS A 128 7.84 -14.40 -7.20
N LYS A 129 6.53 -14.35 -7.02
CA LYS A 129 5.58 -14.63 -8.10
C LYS A 129 5.54 -13.45 -9.06
N VAL A 130 5.48 -13.75 -10.34
CA VAL A 130 5.49 -12.73 -11.39
C VAL A 130 4.10 -12.59 -12.00
N TYR A 131 3.58 -11.37 -11.95
CA TYR A 131 2.27 -11.02 -12.50
C TYR A 131 2.41 -10.01 -13.63
N THR A 132 1.55 -10.15 -14.64
CA THR A 132 1.34 -9.10 -15.64
C THR A 132 -0.07 -8.56 -15.52
N MET A 133 -0.24 -7.26 -15.76
CA MET A 133 -1.55 -6.62 -15.71
C MET A 133 -1.62 -5.40 -16.64
N GLU A 134 -2.84 -4.99 -16.96
CA GLU A 134 -3.12 -3.74 -17.63
C GLU A 134 -3.84 -2.79 -16.67
N ILE A 135 -3.30 -1.60 -16.49
CA ILE A 135 -3.96 -0.55 -15.71
C ILE A 135 -4.39 0.56 -16.66
N SER A 136 -5.58 1.10 -16.42
CA SER A 136 -6.08 2.25 -17.18
C SER A 136 -6.31 3.42 -16.23
N GLN A 137 -5.59 4.52 -16.45
CA GLN A 137 -5.75 5.76 -15.70
C GLN A 137 -5.94 6.92 -16.67
N MET A 138 -6.98 7.74 -16.46
CA MET A 138 -7.26 8.95 -17.26
C MET A 138 -7.30 8.68 -18.78
N GLY A 139 -7.80 7.51 -19.19
CA GLY A 139 -7.87 7.14 -20.61
C GLY A 139 -6.56 6.64 -21.24
N GLN A 140 -5.50 6.54 -20.47
CA GLN A 140 -4.24 5.94 -20.89
C GLN A 140 -4.09 4.53 -20.30
N SER A 141 -3.60 3.60 -21.11
CA SER A 141 -3.32 2.24 -20.68
C SER A 141 -1.83 2.05 -20.46
N ALA A 142 -1.47 1.45 -19.35
CA ALA A 142 -0.10 1.02 -19.06
C ALA A 142 -0.10 -0.49 -18.80
N ARG A 143 0.99 -1.14 -19.22
CA ARG A 143 1.27 -2.54 -18.84
C ARG A 143 2.20 -2.56 -17.66
N VAL A 144 1.87 -3.40 -16.68
CA VAL A 144 2.70 -3.57 -15.49
C VAL A 144 3.11 -5.03 -15.39
N LYS A 145 4.40 -5.26 -15.18
CA LYS A 145 4.95 -6.54 -14.73
C LYS A 145 5.40 -6.36 -13.28
N ALA A 146 4.79 -7.11 -12.37
CA ALA A 146 5.06 -7.03 -10.94
C ALA A 146 5.64 -8.35 -10.46
N TYR A 147 6.70 -8.27 -9.66
CA TYR A 147 7.36 -9.37 -8.98
C TYR A 147 7.02 -9.26 -7.50
N VAL A 148 6.30 -10.22 -6.96
CA VAL A 148 5.66 -10.09 -5.66
C VAL A 148 6.12 -11.17 -4.70
N TRP A 149 6.64 -10.76 -3.56
CA TRP A 149 6.97 -11.63 -2.43
C TRP A 149 6.10 -11.24 -1.23
N GLU A 150 5.37 -12.21 -0.68
CA GLU A 150 4.50 -11.98 0.50
C GLU A 150 3.59 -10.75 0.35
N GLY A 151 3.00 -10.56 -0.84
CA GLY A 151 2.16 -9.40 -1.15
C GLY A 151 2.93 -8.09 -1.42
N ILE A 152 4.22 -8.05 -1.13
CA ILE A 152 5.09 -6.88 -1.36
C ILE A 152 5.56 -6.88 -2.81
N PRO A 153 5.32 -5.82 -3.60
CA PRO A 153 5.90 -5.67 -4.93
C PRO A 153 7.40 -5.41 -4.84
N MET A 154 8.21 -6.47 -5.01
CA MET A 154 9.66 -6.38 -4.96
C MET A 154 10.27 -5.71 -6.19
N LYS A 155 9.60 -5.80 -7.33
CA LYS A 155 9.97 -5.10 -8.56
C LYS A 155 8.74 -4.85 -9.39
N THR A 156 8.66 -3.67 -9.99
CA THR A 156 7.64 -3.34 -10.97
C THR A 156 8.29 -2.75 -12.22
N VAL A 157 7.82 -3.18 -13.37
CA VAL A 157 8.15 -2.59 -14.65
C VAL A 157 6.84 -2.05 -15.25
N THR A 158 6.72 -0.74 -15.33
CA THR A 158 5.54 -0.07 -15.89
C THR A 158 5.88 0.47 -17.27
N SER A 159 5.26 -0.10 -18.29
CA SER A 159 5.42 0.32 -19.68
C SER A 159 4.25 1.20 -20.10
N ALA A 160 4.52 2.47 -20.35
CA ALA A 160 3.55 3.44 -20.81
C ALA A 160 4.19 4.39 -21.84
N MET A 161 3.45 4.71 -22.90
CA MET A 161 3.89 5.68 -23.93
C MET A 161 5.26 5.37 -24.55
N GLY A 162 5.65 4.09 -24.63
CA GLY A 162 6.94 3.66 -25.16
C GLY A 162 8.13 3.82 -24.22
N MET A 163 7.87 4.13 -22.94
CA MET A 163 8.88 4.22 -21.89
C MET A 163 8.64 3.17 -20.82
N ASP A 164 9.70 2.64 -20.26
CA ASP A 164 9.67 1.75 -19.10
C ASP A 164 10.15 2.49 -17.85
N ILE A 165 9.34 2.44 -16.81
CA ILE A 165 9.72 2.88 -15.48
C ILE A 165 9.93 1.63 -14.64
N VAL A 166 11.12 1.47 -14.09
CA VAL A 166 11.49 0.34 -13.25
C VAL A 166 11.64 0.82 -11.80
N ALA A 167 10.85 0.23 -10.92
CA ALA A 167 11.03 0.37 -9.48
C ALA A 167 11.39 -0.99 -8.90
N GLU A 168 12.48 -1.07 -8.15
CA GLU A 168 13.01 -2.31 -7.59
C GLU A 168 13.36 -2.14 -6.13
N VAL A 169 12.90 -3.05 -5.30
CA VAL A 169 13.27 -3.14 -3.90
C VAL A 169 14.71 -3.64 -3.80
N ILE A 170 15.55 -2.86 -3.15
CA ILE A 170 16.96 -3.19 -2.93
C ILE A 170 17.21 -3.75 -1.52
N GLU A 171 16.28 -3.49 -0.59
CA GLU A 171 16.37 -3.97 0.78
C GLU A 171 14.98 -4.09 1.41
N VAL A 172 14.76 -5.20 2.16
CA VAL A 172 13.61 -5.38 3.05
C VAL A 172 14.15 -5.70 4.44
N LYS A 173 13.79 -4.90 5.43
CA LYS A 173 14.07 -5.15 6.85
C LYS A 173 12.77 -5.46 7.55
N GLU A 174 12.64 -6.69 8.01
CA GLU A 174 11.51 -7.13 8.83
C GLU A 174 11.75 -6.74 10.29
N GLY A 175 10.76 -6.20 10.97
CA GLY A 175 10.87 -5.83 12.37
C GLY A 175 9.90 -4.71 12.78
N ALA A 176 9.93 -4.38 14.06
CA ALA A 176 9.11 -3.29 14.59
C ALA A 176 9.59 -1.92 14.05
N VAL A 177 8.63 -1.07 13.70
CA VAL A 177 8.86 0.31 13.26
C VAL A 177 8.23 1.29 14.25
N ASP A 178 8.72 2.54 14.27
CA ASP A 178 8.19 3.56 15.16
C ASP A 178 6.73 3.90 14.77
N ALA A 179 5.81 3.68 15.69
CA ALA A 179 4.39 3.94 15.50
C ALA A 179 4.08 5.42 15.20
N SER A 180 4.92 6.35 15.63
CA SER A 180 4.76 7.79 15.37
C SER A 180 4.85 8.13 13.88
N LEU A 181 5.49 7.29 13.06
CA LEU A 181 5.56 7.46 11.60
C LEU A 181 4.18 7.40 10.93
N PHE A 182 3.23 6.73 11.57
CA PHE A 182 1.88 6.56 11.02
C PHE A 182 0.87 7.58 11.57
N GLU A 183 1.34 8.63 12.24
CA GLU A 183 0.49 9.73 12.68
C GLU A 183 0.40 10.81 11.59
N VAL A 184 -0.81 11.35 11.40
CA VAL A 184 -1.02 12.50 10.50
C VAL A 184 -0.38 13.73 11.15
N PRO A 185 0.65 14.34 10.54
CA PRO A 185 1.33 15.47 11.14
C PRO A 185 0.39 16.67 11.29
N LYS A 186 0.57 17.40 12.39
CA LYS A 186 -0.10 18.67 12.67
C LYS A 186 0.97 19.76 12.57
N PHE A 187 0.84 20.62 11.60
CA PHE A 187 1.76 21.75 11.38
C PHE A 187 1.25 23.02 12.04
#